data_b8aa98490538a703f5a53fad8e4d5223
#
_entry.id   b8aa98490538a703f5a53fad8e4d5223
#
_cell.length_a   1.000
_cell.length_b   1.000
_cell.length_c   1.000
_cell.angle_alpha   90.00
_cell.angle_beta   90.00
_cell.angle_gamma   90.00
#
_symmetry.space_group_name_H-M   'P 1'
#
loop_
_entity.id
_entity.type
_entity.pdbx_description
1 polymer ?
#
loop_
_entity_poly.entity_id
_entity_poly.type
_entity_poly.pdbx_seq_one_letter_code
_entity_poly.pdbx_strand_id
1 'polypeptide(L)'
;RTYVAWRGSALGDNASVLANGGVALGPDAVADTAAGKIGFVATAAGQPATEMELAASIGKADVVNQFNNKWSEKNNEYTEVMKNYYSLHDEAQKNDDILRNTKGSTDAEKQKAYEAALAKKADLSNRILEATKQKNAWLSQNKDFLNALEEKNNALSAWRSSDGAISVGSAAYTDENGKFHAANTRQITNLAAGTEDTDAVNVAQLKSVKNLVDELNTDQTTNNENITKLQGGFTVSNEIGTKTDIRLGGENKTDIKFIGAKDKIDVSVETTAEGAKITIAPNAKLGETLDISNNTSITNLNNRVDNLEVKFGDINDQIAANKVTVEGDSNS
;
A
#
# COMPACT_ATOMS: atom_id res chain seq x y z
N ARG A 1 30.06 35.38 -14.43
CA ARG A 1 30.81 34.30 -15.13
C ARG A 1 29.94 33.05 -15.18
N THR A 2 29.68 32.57 -16.39
CA THR A 2 28.98 31.30 -16.60
C THR A 2 30.01 30.16 -16.53
N TYR A 3 29.85 29.24 -15.59
CA TYR A 3 30.64 28.00 -15.54
C TYR A 3 29.78 26.88 -16.10
N VAL A 4 30.35 26.03 -16.95
CA VAL A 4 29.62 24.92 -17.56
C VAL A 4 30.48 23.66 -17.49
N ALA A 5 30.04 22.67 -16.73
CA ALA A 5 30.64 21.36 -16.68
C ALA A 5 30.49 20.62 -18.03
N TRP A 6 31.18 19.47 -18.19
CA TRP A 6 31.17 18.70 -19.44
C TRP A 6 29.75 18.35 -19.88
N ARG A 7 29.41 18.58 -21.17
CA ARG A 7 28.08 18.40 -21.76
C ARG A 7 26.96 19.23 -21.09
N GLY A 8 27.30 20.18 -20.23
CA GLY A 8 26.33 21.06 -19.63
C GLY A 8 25.84 22.19 -20.55
N SER A 9 24.72 22.77 -20.20
CA SER A 9 24.16 23.96 -20.86
C SER A 9 23.71 25.01 -19.85
N ALA A 10 24.14 26.24 -19.96
CA ALA A 10 23.71 27.33 -19.09
C ALA A 10 23.14 28.49 -19.92
N LEU A 11 21.95 28.96 -19.58
CA LEU A 11 21.25 30.06 -20.19
C LEU A 11 20.74 31.04 -19.13
N GLY A 12 21.34 32.20 -19.04
CA GLY A 12 21.00 33.25 -18.07
C GLY A 12 22.24 33.93 -17.51
N ASP A 13 22.06 35.16 -16.99
CA ASP A 13 23.14 35.87 -16.32
C ASP A 13 23.56 35.06 -15.07
N ASN A 14 24.87 34.89 -14.90
CA ASN A 14 25.46 34.12 -13.79
C ASN A 14 24.94 32.67 -13.63
N ALA A 15 24.30 32.08 -14.66
CA ALA A 15 23.89 30.70 -14.63
C ALA A 15 25.12 29.76 -14.62
N SER A 16 25.08 28.69 -13.83
CA SER A 16 26.21 27.77 -13.64
C SER A 16 25.76 26.29 -13.69
N VAL A 17 26.56 25.47 -14.38
CA VAL A 17 26.38 24.02 -14.42
C VAL A 17 27.59 23.39 -13.77
N LEU A 18 27.39 22.77 -12.62
CA LEU A 18 28.43 22.10 -11.83
C LEU A 18 28.41 20.58 -12.03
N ALA A 19 27.28 20.01 -12.42
CA ALA A 19 27.14 18.60 -12.73
C ALA A 19 27.26 18.33 -14.23
N ASN A 20 27.98 17.29 -14.62
CA ASN A 20 28.08 16.86 -16.02
C ASN A 20 26.70 16.56 -16.58
N GLY A 21 26.43 17.02 -17.82
CA GLY A 21 25.13 16.85 -18.48
C GLY A 21 24.01 17.73 -17.92
N GLY A 22 24.27 18.55 -16.90
CA GLY A 22 23.28 19.41 -16.28
C GLY A 22 22.85 20.57 -17.16
N VAL A 23 21.68 21.15 -16.89
CA VAL A 23 21.15 22.34 -17.61
C VAL A 23 20.71 23.38 -16.59
N ALA A 24 21.25 24.59 -16.67
CA ALA A 24 20.86 25.72 -15.83
C ALA A 24 20.09 26.76 -16.67
N LEU A 25 18.85 27.05 -16.30
CA LEU A 25 17.95 27.93 -17.03
C LEU A 25 17.52 29.13 -16.15
N GLY A 26 17.88 30.32 -16.56
CA GLY A 26 17.51 31.55 -15.89
C GLY A 26 18.67 32.18 -15.12
N PRO A 27 18.59 33.51 -14.78
CA PRO A 27 19.61 34.19 -14.00
C PRO A 27 19.87 33.49 -12.66
N ASP A 28 21.15 33.38 -12.28
CA ASP A 28 21.62 32.73 -11.04
C ASP A 28 21.18 31.27 -10.86
N ALA A 29 20.75 30.57 -11.92
CA ALA A 29 20.42 29.16 -11.85
C ALA A 29 21.70 28.33 -11.69
N VAL A 30 21.65 27.32 -10.81
CA VAL A 30 22.77 26.39 -10.54
C VAL A 30 22.31 24.98 -10.74
N ALA A 31 22.87 24.26 -11.73
CA ALA A 31 22.65 22.83 -11.96
C ALA A 31 23.82 22.03 -11.36
N ASP A 32 23.68 21.60 -10.11
CA ASP A 32 24.69 20.89 -9.31
C ASP A 32 24.33 19.43 -9.04
N THR A 33 23.14 19.01 -9.39
CA THR A 33 22.67 17.65 -9.17
C THR A 33 23.14 16.74 -10.27
N ALA A 34 24.04 15.81 -9.93
CA ALA A 34 24.59 14.82 -10.85
C ALA A 34 23.59 13.71 -11.18
N ALA A 35 23.85 13.02 -12.29
CA ALA A 35 23.18 11.76 -12.63
C ALA A 35 23.21 10.72 -11.50
N GLY A 36 22.25 9.82 -11.48
CA GLY A 36 22.20 8.71 -10.54
C GLY A 36 21.50 9.03 -9.23
N LYS A 37 20.93 10.20 -9.04
CA LYS A 37 20.13 10.51 -7.85
C LYS A 37 18.79 9.79 -7.92
N ILE A 38 18.47 9.06 -6.85
CA ILE A 38 17.16 8.45 -6.65
C ILE A 38 16.18 9.54 -6.21
N GLY A 39 15.09 9.70 -6.94
CA GLY A 39 13.99 10.62 -6.61
C GLY A 39 13.20 10.12 -5.41
N PHE A 40 12.22 10.90 -4.98
CA PHE A 40 11.35 10.50 -3.87
C PHE A 40 10.50 9.29 -4.26
N VAL A 41 10.54 8.24 -3.43
CA VAL A 41 9.74 7.02 -3.57
C VAL A 41 8.96 6.79 -2.28
N ALA A 42 7.64 6.85 -2.37
CA ALA A 42 6.75 6.59 -1.23
C ALA A 42 6.63 5.08 -1.00
N THR A 43 7.36 4.55 -0.03
CA THR A 43 7.28 3.15 0.39
C THR A 43 7.01 3.03 1.88
N ALA A 44 6.40 1.93 2.31
CA ALA A 44 6.18 1.63 3.73
C ALA A 44 7.50 1.47 4.51
N ALA A 45 8.58 1.07 3.84
CA ALA A 45 9.92 0.91 4.41
C ALA A 45 10.74 2.22 4.45
N GLY A 46 10.19 3.32 3.91
CA GLY A 46 10.88 4.61 3.77
C GLY A 46 11.54 4.82 2.41
N GLN A 47 12.32 5.90 2.28
CA GLN A 47 13.00 6.27 1.05
C GLN A 47 14.16 5.29 0.75
N PRO A 48 14.19 4.63 -0.44
CA PRO A 48 15.32 3.79 -0.83
C PRO A 48 16.63 4.60 -0.91
N ALA A 49 17.70 4.07 -0.36
CA ALA A 49 19.03 4.67 -0.38
C ALA A 49 19.93 4.13 -1.50
N THR A 50 19.66 2.92 -1.97
CA THR A 50 20.45 2.21 -2.99
C THR A 50 19.61 1.82 -4.20
N GLU A 51 20.28 1.58 -5.36
CA GLU A 51 19.60 1.06 -6.55
C GLU A 51 18.89 -0.27 -6.30
N MET A 52 19.43 -1.13 -5.46
CA MET A 52 18.83 -2.42 -5.16
C MET A 52 17.58 -2.28 -4.29
N GLU A 53 17.60 -1.41 -3.28
CA GLU A 53 16.41 -1.10 -2.47
C GLU A 53 15.30 -0.46 -3.32
N LEU A 54 15.69 0.48 -4.22
CA LEU A 54 14.76 1.03 -5.20
C LEU A 54 14.16 -0.07 -6.07
N ALA A 55 15.02 -0.90 -6.68
CA ALA A 55 14.57 -1.98 -7.56
C ALA A 55 13.65 -2.98 -6.85
N ALA A 56 13.94 -3.31 -5.60
CA ALA A 56 13.07 -4.16 -4.78
C ALA A 56 11.71 -3.51 -4.52
N SER A 57 11.70 -2.21 -4.20
CA SER A 57 10.46 -1.48 -3.91
C SER A 57 9.52 -1.33 -5.11
N ILE A 58 10.05 -1.35 -6.34
CA ILE A 58 9.30 -1.22 -7.60
C ILE A 58 9.18 -2.54 -8.39
N GLY A 59 9.56 -3.68 -7.78
CA GLY A 59 9.45 -5.00 -8.41
C GLY A 59 10.42 -5.24 -9.56
N LYS A 60 11.61 -4.60 -9.57
CA LYS A 60 12.64 -4.70 -10.61
C LYS A 60 13.97 -5.28 -10.11
N ALA A 61 13.96 -5.95 -8.96
CA ALA A 61 15.16 -6.51 -8.34
C ALA A 61 15.92 -7.49 -9.27
N ASP A 62 15.20 -8.31 -10.04
CA ASP A 62 15.83 -9.29 -10.93
C ASP A 62 16.63 -8.61 -12.05
N VAL A 63 16.12 -7.52 -12.62
CA VAL A 63 16.80 -6.76 -13.67
C VAL A 63 18.12 -6.17 -13.15
N VAL A 64 18.08 -5.60 -11.94
CA VAL A 64 19.30 -5.03 -11.32
C VAL A 64 20.28 -6.14 -10.94
N ASN A 65 19.83 -7.30 -10.46
CA ASN A 65 20.69 -8.44 -10.16
C ASN A 65 21.38 -8.99 -11.41
N GLN A 66 20.68 -9.12 -12.53
CA GLN A 66 21.24 -9.55 -13.80
C GLN A 66 22.37 -8.61 -14.26
N PHE A 67 22.13 -7.29 -14.18
CA PHE A 67 23.17 -6.31 -14.47
C PHE A 67 24.37 -6.44 -13.51
N ASN A 68 24.12 -6.54 -12.20
CA ASN A 68 25.17 -6.63 -11.20
C ASN A 68 26.09 -7.84 -11.41
N ASN A 69 25.55 -8.98 -11.83
CA ASN A 69 26.35 -10.16 -12.19
C ASN A 69 27.29 -9.86 -13.37
N LYS A 70 26.77 -9.27 -14.45
CA LYS A 70 27.57 -8.87 -15.61
C LYS A 70 28.57 -7.75 -15.27
N TRP A 71 28.17 -6.81 -14.40
CA TRP A 71 29.04 -5.77 -13.89
C TRP A 71 30.23 -6.33 -13.13
N SER A 72 30.04 -7.32 -12.26
CA SER A 72 31.13 -7.93 -11.49
C SER A 72 32.19 -8.57 -12.37
N GLU A 73 31.80 -9.05 -13.57
CA GLU A 73 32.69 -9.66 -14.55
C GLU A 73 33.44 -8.62 -15.39
N LYS A 74 32.82 -7.50 -15.73
CA LYS A 74 33.27 -6.55 -16.76
C LYS A 74 33.65 -5.17 -16.25
N ASN A 75 33.43 -4.85 -14.97
CA ASN A 75 33.59 -3.50 -14.44
C ASN A 75 34.97 -2.92 -14.61
N ASN A 76 36.03 -3.72 -14.44
CA ASN A 76 37.40 -3.26 -14.56
C ASN A 76 37.72 -2.83 -15.98
N GLU A 77 37.39 -3.67 -16.97
CA GLU A 77 37.61 -3.35 -18.39
C GLU A 77 36.81 -2.12 -18.82
N TYR A 78 35.52 -2.07 -18.45
CA TYR A 78 34.64 -0.93 -18.73
C TYR A 78 35.17 0.36 -18.13
N THR A 79 35.54 0.32 -16.86
CA THR A 79 36.01 1.51 -16.13
C THR A 79 37.29 2.05 -16.72
N GLU A 80 38.26 1.20 -17.06
CA GLU A 80 39.51 1.64 -17.68
C GLU A 80 39.28 2.27 -19.05
N VAL A 81 38.48 1.65 -19.91
CA VAL A 81 38.19 2.17 -21.25
C VAL A 81 37.46 3.49 -21.16
N MET A 82 36.44 3.61 -20.29
CA MET A 82 35.66 4.85 -20.15
C MET A 82 36.46 5.97 -19.46
N LYS A 83 37.25 5.64 -18.44
CA LYS A 83 38.12 6.59 -17.74
C LYS A 83 39.13 7.20 -18.71
N ASN A 84 39.81 6.39 -19.53
CA ASN A 84 40.74 6.88 -20.54
C ASN A 84 40.03 7.83 -21.54
N TYR A 85 38.87 7.41 -22.05
CA TYR A 85 38.09 8.24 -22.98
C TYR A 85 37.68 9.58 -22.37
N TYR A 86 37.08 9.58 -21.17
CA TYR A 86 36.59 10.80 -20.54
C TYR A 86 37.74 11.72 -20.06
N SER A 87 38.82 11.16 -19.51
CA SER A 87 39.95 11.99 -19.07
C SER A 87 40.63 12.76 -20.19
N LEU A 88 40.69 12.13 -21.38
CA LEU A 88 41.22 12.83 -22.57
C LEU A 88 40.31 13.94 -23.05
N HIS A 89 39.00 13.76 -22.98
CA HIS A 89 38.05 14.83 -23.31
C HIS A 89 38.11 15.99 -22.32
N ASP A 90 38.25 15.72 -21.00
CA ASP A 90 38.46 16.74 -19.98
C ASP A 90 39.78 17.48 -20.20
N GLU A 91 40.84 16.78 -20.56
CA GLU A 91 42.13 17.38 -20.87
C GLU A 91 42.04 18.29 -22.11
N ALA A 92 41.32 17.86 -23.15
CA ALA A 92 41.09 18.67 -24.35
C ALA A 92 40.24 19.91 -24.06
N GLN A 93 39.21 19.79 -23.25
CA GLN A 93 38.41 20.94 -22.84
C GLN A 93 39.22 21.96 -22.07
N LYS A 94 40.03 21.56 -21.09
CA LYS A 94 40.95 22.44 -20.37
C LYS A 94 41.93 23.13 -21.32
N ASN A 95 42.45 22.40 -22.29
CA ASN A 95 43.33 22.92 -23.30
C ASN A 95 42.64 23.98 -24.19
N ASP A 96 41.43 23.73 -24.63
CA ASP A 96 40.61 24.66 -25.40
C ASP A 96 40.24 25.93 -24.59
N ASP A 97 40.05 25.78 -23.26
CA ASP A 97 39.86 26.95 -22.36
C ASP A 97 41.11 27.82 -22.29
N ILE A 98 42.29 27.23 -22.22
CA ILE A 98 43.57 28.00 -22.31
C ILE A 98 43.64 28.73 -23.62
N LEU A 99 43.39 28.06 -24.75
CA LEU A 99 43.40 28.71 -26.07
C LEU A 99 42.44 29.88 -26.16
N ARG A 100 41.21 29.73 -25.66
CA ARG A 100 40.21 30.81 -25.67
C ARG A 100 40.62 32.00 -24.80
N ASN A 101 41.14 31.75 -23.61
CA ASN A 101 41.45 32.78 -22.62
C ASN A 101 42.78 33.52 -22.92
N THR A 102 43.66 32.94 -23.75
CA THR A 102 44.99 33.50 -24.05
C THR A 102 45.15 34.02 -25.49
N LYS A 103 44.20 33.71 -26.38
CA LYS A 103 44.21 34.10 -27.78
C LYS A 103 44.27 35.64 -27.93
N GLY A 104 45.25 36.11 -28.67
CA GLY A 104 45.42 37.55 -28.96
C GLY A 104 45.89 38.43 -27.78
N SER A 105 46.31 37.82 -26.67
CA SER A 105 46.91 38.55 -25.54
C SER A 105 48.26 39.09 -25.91
N THR A 106 48.56 40.30 -25.41
CA THR A 106 49.91 40.93 -25.53
C THR A 106 50.83 40.55 -24.36
N ASP A 107 50.30 39.84 -23.36
CA ASP A 107 51.06 39.34 -22.22
C ASP A 107 51.93 38.14 -22.64
N ALA A 108 53.23 38.21 -22.36
CA ALA A 108 54.22 37.21 -22.79
C ALA A 108 53.97 35.82 -22.21
N GLU A 109 53.50 35.72 -20.96
CA GLU A 109 53.16 34.43 -20.33
C GLU A 109 51.92 33.78 -20.96
N LYS A 110 50.91 34.60 -21.27
CA LYS A 110 49.72 34.16 -21.97
C LYS A 110 49.98 33.74 -23.41
N GLN A 111 50.88 34.42 -24.11
CA GLN A 111 51.33 34.02 -25.45
C GLN A 111 52.01 32.66 -25.41
N LYS A 112 52.94 32.44 -24.46
CA LYS A 112 53.62 31.15 -24.25
C LYS A 112 52.61 30.04 -23.92
N ALA A 113 51.61 30.33 -23.07
CA ALA A 113 50.54 29.38 -22.76
C ALA A 113 49.69 29.04 -23.98
N TYR A 114 49.38 30.03 -24.84
CA TYR A 114 48.65 29.81 -26.09
C TYR A 114 49.42 28.92 -27.06
N GLU A 115 50.71 29.13 -27.26
CA GLU A 115 51.55 28.32 -28.13
C GLU A 115 51.67 26.90 -27.65
N ALA A 116 51.86 26.68 -26.33
CA ALA A 116 51.92 25.37 -25.73
C ALA A 116 50.57 24.61 -25.87
N ALA A 117 49.47 25.31 -25.67
CA ALA A 117 48.12 24.72 -25.83
C ALA A 117 47.83 24.41 -27.31
N LEU A 118 48.29 25.21 -28.24
CA LEU A 118 48.15 24.95 -29.68
C LEU A 118 48.95 23.71 -30.12
N ALA A 119 50.19 23.59 -29.64
CA ALA A 119 51.01 22.40 -29.90
C ALA A 119 50.38 21.13 -29.33
N LYS A 120 49.78 21.18 -28.14
CA LYS A 120 49.12 20.06 -27.47
C LYS A 120 47.82 19.61 -28.15
N LYS A 121 47.14 20.51 -28.86
CA LYS A 121 45.82 20.25 -29.46
C LYS A 121 45.82 19.09 -30.45
N ALA A 122 46.84 19.01 -31.34
CA ALA A 122 46.94 17.93 -32.33
C ALA A 122 47.18 16.56 -31.66
N ASP A 123 48.06 16.51 -30.64
CA ASP A 123 48.31 15.28 -29.88
C ASP A 123 47.03 14.79 -29.17
N LEU A 124 46.35 15.68 -28.46
CA LEU A 124 45.08 15.36 -27.79
C LEU A 124 44.03 14.84 -28.77
N SER A 125 43.90 15.42 -29.96
CA SER A 125 42.96 14.99 -30.99
C SER A 125 43.26 13.54 -31.43
N ASN A 126 44.53 13.19 -31.65
CA ASN A 126 44.96 11.83 -32.02
C ASN A 126 44.70 10.82 -30.90
N ARG A 127 45.03 11.19 -29.66
CA ARG A 127 44.78 10.32 -28.47
C ARG A 127 43.28 10.09 -28.23
N ILE A 128 42.44 11.12 -28.43
CA ILE A 128 40.99 10.99 -28.34
C ILE A 128 40.47 10.09 -29.46
N LEU A 129 40.98 10.22 -30.69
CA LEU A 129 40.59 9.33 -31.79
C LEU A 129 40.89 7.87 -31.46
N GLU A 130 42.07 7.57 -30.93
CA GLU A 130 42.46 6.20 -30.55
C GLU A 130 41.64 5.69 -29.38
N ALA A 131 41.45 6.47 -28.34
CA ALA A 131 40.57 6.12 -27.22
C ALA A 131 39.11 5.88 -27.66
N THR A 132 38.63 6.64 -28.66
CA THR A 132 37.31 6.45 -29.28
C THR A 132 37.22 5.11 -29.99
N LYS A 133 38.25 4.71 -30.75
CA LYS A 133 38.29 3.40 -31.41
C LYS A 133 38.29 2.27 -30.38
N GLN A 134 39.11 2.37 -29.32
CA GLN A 134 39.16 1.39 -28.25
C GLN A 134 37.81 1.25 -27.54
N LYS A 135 37.18 2.37 -27.19
CA LYS A 135 35.84 2.39 -26.61
C LYS A 135 34.82 1.70 -27.50
N ASN A 136 34.78 2.06 -28.80
CA ASN A 136 33.81 1.51 -29.74
C ASN A 136 34.05 -0.01 -29.98
N ALA A 137 35.31 -0.44 -30.03
CA ALA A 137 35.64 -1.88 -30.12
C ALA A 137 35.15 -2.64 -28.92
N TRP A 138 35.42 -2.13 -27.69
CA TRP A 138 34.94 -2.74 -26.46
C TRP A 138 33.41 -2.83 -26.40
N LEU A 139 32.70 -1.72 -26.72
CA LEU A 139 31.24 -1.67 -26.75
C LEU A 139 30.66 -2.71 -27.74
N SER A 140 31.26 -2.86 -28.92
CA SER A 140 30.79 -3.82 -29.94
C SER A 140 30.97 -5.28 -29.52
N GLN A 141 32.00 -5.57 -28.71
CA GLN A 141 32.31 -6.91 -28.22
C GLN A 141 31.52 -7.30 -26.95
N ASN A 142 30.93 -6.34 -26.25
CA ASN A 142 30.24 -6.55 -24.98
C ASN A 142 28.75 -6.14 -25.04
N LYS A 143 28.05 -6.53 -26.10
CA LYS A 143 26.65 -6.17 -26.31
C LYS A 143 25.72 -6.63 -25.21
N ASP A 144 25.90 -7.82 -24.67
CA ASP A 144 25.08 -8.37 -23.58
C ASP A 144 25.26 -7.63 -22.27
N PHE A 145 26.43 -7.07 -22.00
CA PHE A 145 26.65 -6.15 -20.89
C PHE A 145 25.90 -4.84 -21.13
N LEU A 146 25.98 -4.31 -22.35
CA LEU A 146 25.27 -3.06 -22.70
C LEU A 146 23.76 -3.21 -22.64
N ASN A 147 23.23 -4.32 -23.16
CA ASN A 147 21.80 -4.61 -23.07
C ASN A 147 21.33 -4.69 -21.61
N ALA A 148 22.08 -5.38 -20.74
CA ALA A 148 21.72 -5.44 -19.33
C ALA A 148 21.82 -4.08 -18.63
N LEU A 149 22.80 -3.23 -19.01
CA LEU A 149 22.91 -1.86 -18.52
C LEU A 149 21.71 -1.00 -18.98
N GLU A 150 21.32 -1.12 -20.25
CA GLU A 150 20.17 -0.41 -20.81
C GLU A 150 18.87 -0.87 -20.16
N GLU A 151 18.63 -2.16 -20.02
CA GLU A 151 17.46 -2.72 -19.32
C GLU A 151 17.37 -2.22 -17.88
N LYS A 152 18.49 -2.21 -17.13
CA LYS A 152 18.55 -1.65 -15.78
C LYS A 152 18.21 -0.15 -15.78
N ASN A 153 18.82 0.63 -16.67
CA ASN A 153 18.59 2.07 -16.72
C ASN A 153 17.12 2.38 -17.08
N ASN A 154 16.55 1.65 -18.05
CA ASN A 154 15.15 1.80 -18.42
C ASN A 154 14.20 1.40 -17.28
N ALA A 155 14.49 0.32 -16.57
CA ALA A 155 13.70 -0.14 -15.44
C ALA A 155 13.68 0.86 -14.27
N LEU A 156 14.72 1.68 -14.12
CA LEU A 156 14.87 2.65 -13.04
C LEU A 156 14.62 4.11 -13.48
N SER A 157 14.39 4.37 -14.78
CA SER A 157 14.39 5.72 -15.38
C SER A 157 13.36 6.68 -14.77
N ALA A 158 12.19 6.19 -14.38
CA ALA A 158 11.16 6.99 -13.73
C ALA A 158 11.53 7.44 -12.29
N TRP A 159 12.52 6.75 -11.67
CA TRP A 159 12.86 6.95 -10.26
C TRP A 159 14.30 7.42 -10.03
N ARG A 160 15.14 7.32 -11.04
CA ARG A 160 16.56 7.64 -10.97
C ARG A 160 17.02 8.32 -12.24
N SER A 161 17.58 9.52 -12.12
CA SER A 161 18.06 10.27 -13.28
C SER A 161 19.26 9.59 -13.97
N SER A 162 19.26 9.60 -15.28
CA SER A 162 20.37 9.08 -16.12
C SER A 162 21.41 10.15 -16.47
N ASP A 163 21.07 11.43 -16.34
CA ASP A 163 21.95 12.56 -16.65
C ASP A 163 21.83 13.66 -15.57
N GLY A 164 22.64 14.71 -15.67
CA GLY A 164 22.59 15.84 -14.74
C GLY A 164 21.24 16.56 -14.79
N ALA A 165 20.84 17.14 -13.66
CA ALA A 165 19.52 17.76 -13.53
C ALA A 165 19.36 19.04 -14.33
N ILE A 166 18.13 19.35 -14.71
CA ILE A 166 17.73 20.68 -15.18
C ILE A 166 17.39 21.51 -13.94
N SER A 167 18.10 22.62 -13.74
CA SER A 167 17.82 23.58 -12.67
C SER A 167 17.28 24.89 -13.23
N VAL A 168 16.20 25.37 -12.62
CA VAL A 168 15.61 26.69 -12.91
C VAL A 168 15.91 27.74 -11.82
N GLY A 169 16.78 27.40 -10.87
CA GLY A 169 17.10 28.23 -9.73
C GLY A 169 18.39 27.81 -9.03
N SER A 170 18.55 28.19 -7.77
CA SER A 170 19.66 27.79 -6.90
C SER A 170 19.19 27.55 -5.48
N ALA A 171 19.85 26.65 -4.77
CA ALA A 171 19.72 26.55 -3.32
C ALA A 171 20.31 27.80 -2.64
N ALA A 172 19.97 28.03 -1.38
CA ALA A 172 20.66 29.05 -0.60
C ALA A 172 22.11 28.62 -0.35
N TYR A 173 23.05 29.56 -0.44
CA TYR A 173 24.46 29.30 -0.20
C TYR A 173 25.17 30.53 0.39
N THR A 174 26.33 30.31 0.99
CA THR A 174 27.23 31.38 1.41
C THR A 174 28.44 31.38 0.50
N ASP A 175 28.77 32.53 -0.09
CA ASP A 175 29.90 32.64 -0.99
C ASP A 175 31.26 32.69 -0.23
N GLU A 176 32.36 32.69 -0.98
CA GLU A 176 33.73 32.72 -0.44
C GLU A 176 34.02 33.96 0.41
N ASN A 177 33.25 35.03 0.25
CA ASN A 177 33.35 36.29 1.03
C ASN A 177 32.47 36.28 2.28
N GLY A 178 31.80 35.17 2.58
CA GLY A 178 30.89 35.04 3.72
C GLY A 178 29.50 35.68 3.50
N LYS A 179 29.17 36.13 2.29
CA LYS A 179 27.87 36.72 1.97
C LYS A 179 26.85 35.63 1.72
N PHE A 180 25.72 35.66 2.45
CA PHE A 180 24.61 34.80 2.23
C PHE A 180 23.79 35.18 1.00
N HIS A 181 23.50 34.17 0.17
CA HIS A 181 22.60 34.25 -0.98
C HIS A 181 21.40 33.37 -0.70
N ALA A 182 20.20 33.95 -0.71
CA ALA A 182 18.96 33.23 -0.53
C ALA A 182 18.70 32.30 -1.73
N ALA A 183 17.89 31.24 -1.50
CA ALA A 183 17.45 30.35 -2.58
C ALA A 183 16.69 31.17 -3.66
N ASN A 184 17.00 30.88 -4.91
CA ASN A 184 16.29 31.42 -6.06
C ASN A 184 15.44 30.30 -6.68
N THR A 185 14.11 30.42 -6.62
CA THR A 185 13.19 29.41 -7.12
C THR A 185 12.27 29.99 -8.18
N ARG A 186 11.85 29.15 -9.13
CA ARG A 186 10.91 29.49 -10.20
C ARG A 186 9.81 28.48 -10.33
N GLN A 187 8.62 28.92 -10.73
CA GLN A 187 7.55 28.04 -11.15
C GLN A 187 7.72 27.66 -12.62
N ILE A 188 7.43 26.43 -12.97
CA ILE A 188 7.22 26.01 -14.35
C ILE A 188 5.72 26.11 -14.61
N THR A 189 5.31 27.09 -15.44
CA THR A 189 3.90 27.37 -15.75
C THR A 189 3.51 26.79 -17.11
N ASN A 190 2.19 26.65 -17.34
CA ASN A 190 1.61 26.14 -18.60
C ASN A 190 2.07 24.72 -18.95
N LEU A 191 2.33 23.91 -17.91
CA LEU A 191 2.70 22.52 -18.05
C LEU A 191 1.43 21.68 -18.28
N ALA A 192 1.37 20.94 -19.38
CA ALA A 192 0.32 19.96 -19.63
C ALA A 192 0.46 18.78 -18.64
N ALA A 193 -0.61 18.00 -18.48
CA ALA A 193 -0.55 16.76 -17.71
C ALA A 193 0.42 15.77 -18.37
N GLY A 194 1.27 15.15 -17.56
CA GLY A 194 2.15 14.07 -18.02
C GLY A 194 1.34 12.83 -18.40
N THR A 195 1.82 12.07 -19.38
CA THR A 195 1.23 10.82 -19.86
C THR A 195 2.10 9.61 -19.57
N GLU A 196 3.42 9.81 -19.53
CA GLU A 196 4.40 8.74 -19.28
C GLU A 196 4.97 8.85 -17.86
N ASP A 197 5.49 7.75 -17.34
CA ASP A 197 6.07 7.66 -16.00
C ASP A 197 7.25 8.64 -15.76
N THR A 198 7.87 9.12 -16.83
CA THR A 198 8.99 10.06 -16.77
C THR A 198 8.58 11.52 -16.98
N ASP A 199 7.31 11.79 -17.21
CA ASP A 199 6.81 13.15 -17.43
C ASP A 199 6.64 13.90 -16.10
N ALA A 200 6.70 15.22 -16.18
CA ALA A 200 6.41 16.06 -15.04
C ALA A 200 4.91 16.09 -14.73
N VAL A 201 4.59 16.05 -13.45
CA VAL A 201 3.20 16.10 -12.94
C VAL A 201 2.79 17.56 -12.69
N ASN A 202 1.62 17.97 -13.17
CA ASN A 202 1.06 19.26 -12.85
C ASN A 202 0.10 19.23 -11.64
N VAL A 203 -0.29 20.43 -11.16
CA VAL A 203 -1.15 20.60 -9.98
C VAL A 203 -2.55 19.98 -10.18
N ALA A 204 -3.05 19.91 -11.42
CA ALA A 204 -4.36 19.32 -11.69
C ALA A 204 -4.36 17.79 -11.41
N GLN A 205 -3.30 17.09 -11.83
CA GLN A 205 -3.11 15.67 -11.57
C GLN A 205 -3.00 15.40 -10.06
N LEU A 206 -2.23 16.23 -9.32
CA LEU A 206 -2.12 16.11 -7.86
C LEU A 206 -3.47 16.34 -7.15
N LYS A 207 -4.27 17.32 -7.60
CA LYS A 207 -5.63 17.56 -7.07
C LYS A 207 -6.56 16.37 -7.32
N SER A 208 -6.44 15.69 -8.47
CA SER A 208 -7.22 14.48 -8.74
C SER A 208 -6.90 13.37 -7.73
N VAL A 209 -5.63 13.11 -7.46
CA VAL A 209 -5.20 12.14 -6.43
C VAL A 209 -5.68 12.56 -5.04
N LYS A 210 -5.60 13.87 -4.70
CA LYS A 210 -6.12 14.37 -3.42
C LYS A 210 -7.62 14.09 -3.25
N ASN A 211 -8.42 14.29 -4.29
CA ASN A 211 -9.86 14.02 -4.24
C ASN A 211 -10.14 12.54 -3.94
N LEU A 212 -9.42 11.61 -4.59
CA LEU A 212 -9.54 10.17 -4.29
C LEU A 212 -9.16 9.83 -2.84
N VAL A 213 -8.14 10.49 -2.29
CA VAL A 213 -7.75 10.31 -0.88
C VAL A 213 -8.84 10.83 0.06
N ASP A 214 -9.45 11.97 -0.25
CA ASP A 214 -10.54 12.54 0.54
C ASP A 214 -11.79 11.62 0.51
N GLU A 215 -12.13 11.03 -0.64
CA GLU A 215 -13.19 10.03 -0.77
C GLU A 215 -12.90 8.79 0.09
N LEU A 216 -11.68 8.22 -0.01
CA LEU A 216 -11.27 7.08 0.81
C LEU A 216 -11.35 7.37 2.31
N ASN A 217 -10.97 8.57 2.76
CA ASN A 217 -11.07 8.97 4.16
C ASN A 217 -12.54 9.05 4.62
N THR A 218 -13.44 9.52 3.74
CA THR A 218 -14.88 9.56 4.02
C THR A 218 -15.45 8.16 4.17
N ASP A 219 -15.10 7.24 3.26
CA ASP A 219 -15.51 5.84 3.31
C ASP A 219 -14.98 5.15 4.56
N GLN A 220 -13.72 5.40 4.92
CA GLN A 220 -13.13 4.86 6.15
C GLN A 220 -13.84 5.36 7.40
N THR A 221 -14.22 6.63 7.45
CA THR A 221 -15.01 7.20 8.54
C THR A 221 -16.36 6.50 8.66
N THR A 222 -17.07 6.35 7.55
CA THR A 222 -18.36 5.64 7.49
C THR A 222 -18.22 4.18 7.93
N ASN A 223 -17.17 3.49 7.48
CA ASN A 223 -16.90 2.12 7.88
C ASN A 223 -16.63 2.00 9.38
N ASN A 224 -15.85 2.93 9.96
CA ASN A 224 -15.59 2.96 11.40
C ASN A 224 -16.87 3.23 12.22
N GLU A 225 -17.75 4.11 11.75
CA GLU A 225 -19.06 4.34 12.37
C GLU A 225 -19.93 3.07 12.32
N ASN A 226 -19.96 2.37 11.18
CA ASN A 226 -20.71 1.13 11.02
C ASN A 226 -20.13 0.01 11.92
N ILE A 227 -18.82 -0.10 12.00
CA ILE A 227 -18.15 -1.03 12.92
C ILE A 227 -18.51 -0.70 14.36
N THR A 228 -18.50 0.57 14.75
CA THR A 228 -18.90 1.01 16.10
C THR A 228 -20.35 0.65 16.41
N LYS A 229 -21.26 0.85 15.46
CA LYS A 229 -22.68 0.43 15.60
C LYS A 229 -22.81 -1.08 15.77
N LEU A 230 -22.09 -1.87 14.95
CA LEU A 230 -22.07 -3.33 15.05
C LEU A 230 -21.47 -3.81 16.38
N GLN A 231 -20.41 -3.17 16.86
CA GLN A 231 -19.79 -3.47 18.16
C GLN A 231 -20.70 -3.14 19.33
N GLY A 232 -21.64 -2.19 19.16
CA GLY A 232 -22.69 -1.92 20.13
C GLY A 232 -23.56 -3.14 20.45
N GLY A 233 -23.66 -4.06 19.48
CA GLY A 233 -24.38 -5.33 19.62
C GLY A 233 -25.87 -5.16 19.84
N PHE A 234 -26.48 -6.06 20.63
CA PHE A 234 -27.92 -6.03 20.97
C PHE A 234 -28.14 -6.50 22.40
N THR A 235 -29.28 -6.16 22.96
CA THR A 235 -29.66 -6.52 24.32
C THR A 235 -30.65 -7.68 24.29
N VAL A 236 -30.39 -8.70 25.09
CA VAL A 236 -31.35 -9.78 25.39
C VAL A 236 -31.98 -9.49 26.75
N SER A 237 -33.30 -9.48 26.80
CA SER A 237 -34.05 -9.24 28.04
C SER A 237 -35.13 -10.31 28.27
N ASN A 238 -35.47 -10.51 29.54
CA ASN A 238 -36.63 -11.35 29.93
C ASN A 238 -37.85 -10.48 30.29
N GLU A 239 -38.99 -11.12 30.53
CA GLU A 239 -40.26 -10.46 30.88
C GLU A 239 -40.19 -9.60 32.17
N ILE A 240 -39.32 -9.97 33.12
CA ILE A 240 -39.16 -9.24 34.38
C ILE A 240 -38.12 -8.11 34.31
N GLY A 241 -37.60 -7.82 33.10
CA GLY A 241 -36.73 -6.67 32.87
C GLY A 241 -35.25 -6.90 33.11
N THR A 242 -34.79 -8.13 33.37
CA THR A 242 -33.35 -8.43 33.38
C THR A 242 -32.79 -8.32 31.99
N LYS A 243 -31.74 -7.50 31.80
CA LYS A 243 -31.10 -7.19 30.50
C LYS A 243 -29.66 -7.68 30.50
N THR A 244 -29.25 -8.21 29.36
CA THR A 244 -27.84 -8.55 29.10
C THR A 244 -27.45 -8.06 27.72
N ASP A 245 -26.40 -7.25 27.64
CA ASP A 245 -25.87 -6.75 26.38
C ASP A 245 -24.95 -7.79 25.75
N ILE A 246 -25.21 -8.10 24.48
CA ILE A 246 -24.36 -8.94 23.63
C ILE A 246 -23.60 -8.02 22.70
N ARG A 247 -22.29 -7.88 22.93
CA ARG A 247 -21.40 -7.02 22.13
C ARG A 247 -20.55 -7.85 21.17
N LEU A 248 -20.41 -7.39 19.94
CA LEU A 248 -19.59 -8.02 18.93
C LEU A 248 -18.18 -7.39 18.94
N GLY A 249 -17.12 -8.22 18.80
CA GLY A 249 -15.76 -7.74 18.63
C GLY A 249 -14.97 -7.42 19.89
N GLY A 250 -15.36 -7.94 21.07
CA GLY A 250 -14.60 -7.86 22.32
C GLY A 250 -13.98 -9.20 22.73
N GLU A 251 -13.25 -9.23 23.85
CA GLU A 251 -12.75 -10.47 24.47
C GLU A 251 -13.89 -11.36 25.00
N ASN A 252 -15.10 -10.85 25.01
CA ASN A 252 -16.29 -11.56 25.46
C ASN A 252 -16.78 -12.50 24.35
N LYS A 253 -17.18 -13.69 24.76
CA LYS A 253 -17.77 -14.71 23.86
C LYS A 253 -19.05 -14.12 23.23
N THR A 254 -19.17 -14.24 21.94
CA THR A 254 -20.33 -13.80 21.15
C THR A 254 -21.43 -14.88 21.09
N ASP A 255 -21.38 -15.86 21.97
CA ASP A 255 -22.32 -16.97 21.97
C ASP A 255 -23.57 -16.64 22.79
N ILE A 256 -24.74 -16.79 22.17
CA ILE A 256 -26.02 -16.85 22.87
C ILE A 256 -26.37 -18.33 23.06
N LYS A 257 -26.35 -18.80 24.31
CA LYS A 257 -26.70 -20.17 24.62
C LYS A 257 -28.12 -20.23 25.13
N PHE A 258 -29.00 -20.85 24.35
CA PHE A 258 -30.35 -21.17 24.75
C PHE A 258 -30.32 -22.46 25.52
N ILE A 259 -30.79 -22.47 26.77
CA ILE A 259 -30.79 -23.63 27.66
C ILE A 259 -32.24 -23.98 28.03
N GLY A 260 -32.71 -25.13 27.64
CA GLY A 260 -33.99 -25.66 28.07
C GLY A 260 -33.90 -26.19 29.52
N ALA A 261 -34.99 -26.09 30.27
CA ALA A 261 -35.08 -26.73 31.58
C ALA A 261 -35.05 -28.27 31.40
N LYS A 262 -34.12 -28.93 32.11
CA LYS A 262 -33.89 -30.35 31.98
C LYS A 262 -35.22 -31.13 32.10
N ASP A 263 -35.45 -32.07 31.17
CA ASP A 263 -36.64 -32.95 31.11
C ASP A 263 -37.98 -32.19 30.97
N LYS A 264 -37.96 -30.88 30.65
CA LYS A 264 -39.15 -30.04 30.47
C LYS A 264 -39.25 -29.39 29.14
N ILE A 265 -38.14 -28.74 28.70
CA ILE A 265 -38.07 -27.93 27.48
C ILE A 265 -36.87 -28.41 26.68
N ASP A 266 -37.10 -28.75 25.42
CA ASP A 266 -36.06 -28.99 24.41
C ASP A 266 -35.80 -27.74 23.62
N VAL A 267 -34.52 -27.42 23.41
CA VAL A 267 -34.09 -26.37 22.52
C VAL A 267 -33.22 -26.97 21.45
N SER A 268 -33.60 -26.78 20.20
CA SER A 268 -32.77 -27.14 19.04
C SER A 268 -32.44 -25.90 18.19
N VAL A 269 -31.25 -25.92 17.61
CA VAL A 269 -30.76 -24.87 16.68
C VAL A 269 -30.40 -25.55 15.36
N GLU A 270 -31.02 -25.12 14.29
CA GLU A 270 -30.79 -25.60 12.93
C GLU A 270 -30.23 -24.49 12.06
N THR A 271 -29.26 -24.81 11.21
CA THR A 271 -28.80 -23.90 10.17
C THR A 271 -29.71 -23.99 8.96
N THR A 272 -30.28 -22.87 8.52
CA THR A 272 -31.13 -22.79 7.34
C THR A 272 -30.49 -21.85 6.31
N ALA A 273 -31.04 -21.82 5.10
CA ALA A 273 -30.59 -20.87 4.06
C ALA A 273 -30.82 -19.39 4.45
N GLU A 274 -31.74 -19.12 5.36
CA GLU A 274 -32.10 -17.76 5.83
C GLU A 274 -31.45 -17.40 7.17
N GLY A 275 -30.65 -18.32 7.76
CA GLY A 275 -29.99 -18.12 9.05
C GLY A 275 -30.22 -19.28 10.03
N ALA A 276 -30.14 -19.01 11.33
CA ALA A 276 -30.38 -19.99 12.37
C ALA A 276 -31.86 -20.02 12.77
N LYS A 277 -32.48 -21.22 12.72
CA LYS A 277 -33.80 -21.46 13.26
C LYS A 277 -33.67 -22.07 14.66
N ILE A 278 -34.26 -21.41 15.66
CA ILE A 278 -34.30 -21.86 17.04
C ILE A 278 -35.69 -22.40 17.31
N THR A 279 -35.78 -23.67 17.64
CA THR A 279 -37.04 -24.29 18.02
C THR A 279 -37.03 -24.57 19.52
N ILE A 280 -38.05 -24.08 20.22
CA ILE A 280 -38.27 -24.31 21.65
C ILE A 280 -39.58 -25.15 21.76
N ALA A 281 -39.47 -26.36 22.27
CA ALA A 281 -40.61 -27.29 22.36
C ALA A 281 -40.67 -27.97 23.73
N PRO A 282 -41.84 -28.39 24.17
CA PRO A 282 -41.96 -29.26 25.35
C PRO A 282 -41.15 -30.56 25.14
N ASN A 283 -40.38 -30.98 26.16
CA ASN A 283 -39.71 -32.24 26.14
C ASN A 283 -40.74 -33.40 26.26
N ALA A 284 -40.48 -34.53 25.59
CA ALA A 284 -41.38 -35.71 25.64
C ALA A 284 -41.66 -36.18 27.05
N LYS A 285 -40.70 -35.96 27.98
CA LYS A 285 -40.85 -36.32 29.40
C LYS A 285 -41.64 -35.30 30.23
N LEU A 286 -42.07 -34.18 29.63
CA LEU A 286 -42.82 -33.17 30.36
C LEU A 286 -44.11 -33.74 30.96
N GLY A 287 -44.79 -34.60 30.22
CA GLY A 287 -45.98 -35.31 30.69
C GLY A 287 -45.71 -36.24 31.87
N GLU A 288 -44.53 -36.89 31.90
CA GLU A 288 -44.11 -37.76 33.02
C GLU A 288 -43.67 -36.91 34.24
N THR A 289 -43.12 -35.75 34.04
CA THR A 289 -42.65 -34.85 35.09
C THR A 289 -43.78 -34.01 35.70
N LEU A 290 -44.79 -33.68 34.91
CA LEU A 290 -46.07 -33.18 35.40
C LEU A 290 -46.83 -34.35 35.95
N ASP A 291 -46.53 -34.76 37.15
CA ASP A 291 -47.27 -35.77 37.85
C ASP A 291 -48.71 -35.30 38.12
N ILE A 292 -49.56 -35.51 37.09
CA ILE A 292 -50.97 -35.11 37.09
C ILE A 292 -51.70 -35.94 38.18
N SER A 293 -51.15 -37.09 38.58
CA SER A 293 -51.72 -37.93 39.65
C SER A 293 -51.70 -37.24 41.00
N ASN A 294 -50.75 -36.35 41.23
CA ASN A 294 -50.65 -35.53 42.46
C ASN A 294 -51.36 -34.17 42.38
N ASN A 295 -52.00 -33.86 41.27
CA ASN A 295 -52.83 -32.66 41.20
C ASN A 295 -54.09 -32.87 42.08
N THR A 296 -54.17 -32.09 43.16
CA THR A 296 -55.26 -32.18 44.16
C THR A 296 -56.64 -32.14 43.51
N SER A 297 -56.82 -31.38 42.42
CA SER A 297 -58.09 -31.28 41.67
C SER A 297 -58.41 -32.60 40.95
N ILE A 298 -57.41 -33.27 40.34
CA ILE A 298 -57.60 -34.57 39.66
C ILE A 298 -57.77 -35.65 40.64
N THR A 299 -57.02 -35.72 41.75
CA THR A 299 -57.20 -36.59 42.82
C THR A 299 -58.60 -36.47 43.42
N ASN A 300 -59.08 -35.25 43.65
CA ASN A 300 -60.46 -35.03 44.13
C ASN A 300 -61.53 -35.44 43.12
N LEU A 301 -61.28 -35.30 41.80
CA LEU A 301 -62.22 -35.77 40.76
C LEU A 301 -62.23 -37.27 40.71
N ASN A 302 -61.09 -37.97 40.76
CA ASN A 302 -61.08 -39.45 40.80
C ASN A 302 -61.82 -39.98 42.03
N ASN A 303 -61.52 -39.42 43.22
CA ASN A 303 -62.25 -39.82 44.46
C ASN A 303 -63.76 -39.58 44.32
N ARG A 304 -64.18 -38.54 43.63
CA ARG A 304 -65.61 -38.29 43.39
C ARG A 304 -66.22 -39.29 42.40
N VAL A 305 -65.42 -39.66 41.36
CA VAL A 305 -65.89 -40.71 40.42
C VAL A 305 -65.96 -42.03 41.11
N ASP A 306 -64.97 -42.49 41.89
CA ASP A 306 -65.00 -43.72 42.66
C ASP A 306 -66.20 -43.78 43.61
N ASN A 307 -66.48 -42.67 44.34
CA ASN A 307 -67.64 -42.56 45.20
C ASN A 307 -68.96 -42.60 44.43
N LEU A 308 -69.03 -42.10 43.21
CA LEU A 308 -70.23 -42.21 42.39
C LEU A 308 -70.42 -43.66 41.88
N GLU A 309 -69.35 -44.35 41.51
CA GLU A 309 -69.40 -45.76 41.08
C GLU A 309 -69.89 -46.62 42.19
N VAL A 310 -69.39 -46.44 43.43
CA VAL A 310 -69.92 -47.18 44.61
C VAL A 310 -71.37 -46.90 44.81
N LYS A 311 -71.82 -45.66 44.77
CA LYS A 311 -73.22 -45.28 44.90
C LYS A 311 -74.10 -45.88 43.81
N PHE A 312 -73.58 -45.92 42.55
CA PHE A 312 -74.31 -46.60 41.46
C PHE A 312 -74.42 -48.08 41.69
N GLY A 313 -73.41 -48.73 42.23
CA GLY A 313 -73.48 -50.14 42.70
C GLY A 313 -74.54 -50.31 43.72
N ASP A 314 -74.52 -49.51 44.81
CA ASP A 314 -75.51 -49.54 45.89
C ASP A 314 -76.95 -49.33 45.37
N ILE A 315 -77.18 -48.41 44.46
CA ILE A 315 -78.47 -48.16 43.84
C ILE A 315 -78.91 -49.34 42.99
N ASN A 316 -78.04 -49.94 42.21
CA ASN A 316 -78.37 -51.14 41.44
C ASN A 316 -78.74 -52.29 42.32
N ASP A 317 -78.01 -52.50 43.45
CA ASP A 317 -78.34 -53.55 44.45
C ASP A 317 -79.65 -53.29 45.12
N GLN A 318 -79.98 -52.03 45.45
CA GLN A 318 -81.24 -51.64 46.00
C GLN A 318 -82.40 -51.85 44.98
N ILE A 319 -82.21 -51.57 43.73
CA ILE A 319 -83.16 -51.83 42.67
C ILE A 319 -83.40 -53.33 42.52
N ALA A 320 -82.34 -54.14 42.55
CA ALA A 320 -82.44 -55.60 42.48
C ALA A 320 -83.17 -56.17 43.66
N ALA A 321 -82.92 -55.63 44.90
CA ALA A 321 -83.58 -56.06 46.13
C ALA A 321 -85.07 -55.68 46.20
N ASN A 322 -85.42 -54.51 45.55
CA ASN A 322 -86.76 -53.99 45.55
C ASN A 322 -87.61 -54.51 44.35
N LYS A 323 -87.12 -55.50 43.60
CA LYS A 323 -87.82 -56.06 42.46
C LYS A 323 -89.04 -56.81 43.00
N VAL A 324 -90.20 -56.16 43.00
CA VAL A 324 -91.48 -56.73 43.32
C VAL A 324 -91.88 -57.66 42.20
N THR A 325 -91.93 -58.99 42.50
CA THR A 325 -92.52 -59.96 41.60
C THR A 325 -94.01 -59.83 41.75
N VAL A 326 -94.72 -59.27 40.81
CA VAL A 326 -96.18 -59.32 40.74
C VAL A 326 -96.54 -60.71 40.20
N GLU A 327 -96.87 -61.59 41.07
CA GLU A 327 -97.55 -62.90 40.69
C GLU A 327 -99.01 -62.55 40.33
N GLY A 328 -99.31 -62.69 39.06
CA GLY A 328 -100.70 -62.56 38.60
C GLY A 328 -101.46 -63.79 39.06
N ASP A 329 -102.40 -63.50 39.89
CA ASP A 329 -103.39 -64.56 40.28
C ASP A 329 -104.37 -64.78 39.12
N SER A 330 -104.27 -65.91 38.49
CA SER A 330 -105.22 -66.30 37.45
C SER A 330 -106.27 -67.14 38.11
N ASN A 331 -107.34 -66.55 38.47
CA ASN A 331 -108.54 -67.32 38.77
C ASN A 331 -109.68 -67.00 37.80
N SER A 332 -109.94 -68.01 37.01
CA SER A 332 -111.13 -68.40 36.25
C SER A 332 -111.84 -67.44 35.39
#